data_4938deb358b30dc1d84531c3b0e58201
#
_entry.id   4938deb358b30dc1d84531c3b0e58201
#
_cell.length_a   1.000
_cell.length_b   1.000
_cell.length_c   1.000
_cell.angle_alpha   90.00
_cell.angle_beta   90.00
_cell.angle_gamma   90.00
#
_symmetry.space_group_name_H-M   'P 1'
#
loop_
_entity.id
_entity.type
_entity.pdbx_description
1 polymer ?
#
loop_
_entity_poly.entity_id
_entity_poly.type
_entity_poly.pdbx_seq_one_letter_code
_entity_poly.pdbx_strand_id
1 'polypeptide(L)'
;MSEYTQKYAFVTGSSRGIGRAIALRLAAEGYHIFLNCSRSFDALEETRQEIEKIGTCTLVPGDIGNPNTVRKIFHTIAKTCDHLDVLVNNAGISHIGLLMDMTDEDWDKVLSSNLSSVFYCCRAAIPPMLSHGSGRIINISSMWGVNGASCEAAYSASKAGVGGLTQALAKELARSKIPVNALACGVIDTEMNKQLNEAERAELAENIPAGRFATPEEVAEMVWKLICAPEYLTGQIITFDGGYL
;
A
#
# COMPACT_ATOMS: atom_id res chain seq x y z
N MET A 1 8.04 -30.48 16.47
CA MET A 1 6.84 -29.78 15.97
C MET A 1 7.21 -28.30 15.99
N SER A 2 7.40 -27.66 14.85
CA SER A 2 7.61 -26.20 14.82
C SER A 2 6.31 -25.56 15.31
N GLU A 3 6.38 -24.82 16.42
CA GLU A 3 5.30 -23.92 16.80
C GLU A 3 5.06 -23.00 15.62
N TYR A 4 3.89 -23.11 15.00
CA TYR A 4 3.43 -22.15 13.97
C TYR A 4 3.18 -20.83 14.70
N THR A 5 4.19 -19.97 14.71
CA THR A 5 4.04 -18.62 15.26
C THR A 5 3.15 -17.85 14.29
N GLN A 6 2.02 -17.32 14.81
CA GLN A 6 1.11 -16.47 14.04
C GLN A 6 1.89 -15.29 13.45
N LYS A 7 1.72 -15.06 12.15
CA LYS A 7 2.27 -13.90 11.46
C LYS A 7 1.25 -12.78 11.36
N TYR A 8 1.71 -11.55 11.39
CA TYR A 8 0.88 -10.35 11.44
C TYR A 8 1.20 -9.39 10.31
N ALA A 9 0.17 -8.93 9.61
CA ALA A 9 0.30 -7.94 8.55
C ALA A 9 -0.65 -6.76 8.77
N PHE A 10 -0.16 -5.55 8.52
CA PHE A 10 -0.98 -4.35 8.47
C PHE A 10 -1.06 -3.84 7.04
N VAL A 11 -2.28 -3.74 6.51
CA VAL A 11 -2.55 -3.25 5.15
C VAL A 11 -3.37 -1.97 5.24
N THR A 12 -2.79 -0.84 4.88
CA THR A 12 -3.50 0.44 4.90
C THR A 12 -4.42 0.57 3.67
N GLY A 13 -5.61 1.17 3.85
CA GLY A 13 -6.58 1.32 2.76
C GLY A 13 -7.11 -0.01 2.22
N SER A 14 -7.39 -0.97 3.11
CA SER A 14 -7.74 -2.35 2.79
C SER A 14 -9.24 -2.62 2.65
N SER A 15 -10.08 -1.58 2.58
CA SER A 15 -11.54 -1.76 2.43
C SER A 15 -11.97 -2.14 1.01
N ARG A 16 -11.14 -1.87 -0.01
CA ARG A 16 -11.47 -2.13 -1.43
C ARG A 16 -10.22 -2.16 -2.31
N GLY A 17 -10.41 -2.50 -3.59
CA GLY A 17 -9.37 -2.45 -4.62
C GLY A 17 -8.11 -3.23 -4.26
N ILE A 18 -6.95 -2.64 -4.55
CA ILE A 18 -5.63 -3.23 -4.32
C ILE A 18 -5.44 -3.65 -2.86
N GLY A 19 -5.77 -2.76 -1.91
CA GLY A 19 -5.58 -3.05 -0.48
C GLY A 19 -6.40 -4.23 0.02
N ARG A 20 -7.65 -4.36 -0.46
CA ARG A 20 -8.51 -5.51 -0.14
C ARG A 20 -7.93 -6.80 -0.73
N ALA A 21 -7.53 -6.79 -2.00
CA ALA A 21 -6.94 -7.96 -2.64
C ALA A 21 -5.64 -8.42 -1.93
N ILE A 22 -4.78 -7.48 -1.52
CA ILE A 22 -3.58 -7.78 -0.73
C ILE A 22 -3.95 -8.39 0.62
N ALA A 23 -4.93 -7.82 1.33
CA ALA A 23 -5.38 -8.32 2.62
C ALA A 23 -5.91 -9.77 2.53
N LEU A 24 -6.75 -10.06 1.54
CA LEU A 24 -7.26 -11.42 1.27
C LEU A 24 -6.14 -12.39 0.91
N ARG A 25 -5.20 -11.96 0.06
CA ARG A 25 -4.05 -12.80 -0.34
C ARG A 25 -3.18 -13.18 0.87
N LEU A 26 -2.89 -12.23 1.74
CA LEU A 26 -2.09 -12.47 2.94
C LEU A 26 -2.85 -13.31 3.99
N ALA A 27 -4.17 -13.11 4.13
CA ALA A 27 -5.00 -13.95 4.98
C ALA A 27 -4.99 -15.42 4.54
N ALA A 28 -5.05 -15.68 3.23
CA ALA A 28 -4.95 -17.03 2.67
C ALA A 28 -3.58 -17.68 2.92
N GLU A 29 -2.52 -16.90 3.17
CA GLU A 29 -1.19 -17.37 3.58
C GLU A 29 -1.03 -17.50 5.11
N GLY A 30 -2.13 -17.36 5.85
CA GLY A 30 -2.15 -17.56 7.30
C GLY A 30 -1.74 -16.34 8.13
N TYR A 31 -1.65 -15.15 7.55
CA TYR A 31 -1.43 -13.94 8.33
C TYR A 31 -2.69 -13.49 9.06
N HIS A 32 -2.54 -13.02 10.29
CA HIS A 32 -3.55 -12.18 10.92
C HIS A 32 -3.47 -10.77 10.33
N ILE A 33 -4.59 -10.23 9.83
CA ILE A 33 -4.60 -8.98 9.09
C ILE A 33 -5.17 -7.84 9.93
N PHE A 34 -4.41 -6.76 10.09
CA PHE A 34 -4.98 -5.49 10.55
C PHE A 34 -5.52 -4.73 9.34
N LEU A 35 -6.84 -4.47 9.35
CA LEU A 35 -7.58 -3.83 8.26
C LEU A 35 -7.84 -2.37 8.58
N ASN A 36 -7.61 -1.49 7.60
CA ASN A 36 -7.74 -0.05 7.77
C ASN A 36 -8.51 0.61 6.63
N CYS A 37 -9.33 1.57 6.98
CA CYS A 37 -9.86 2.60 6.09
C CYS A 37 -10.05 3.91 6.85
N SER A 38 -10.17 5.03 6.13
CA SER A 38 -10.48 6.33 6.72
C SER A 38 -11.97 6.64 6.75
N ARG A 39 -12.76 6.14 5.79
CA ARG A 39 -14.19 6.52 5.59
C ARG A 39 -15.10 5.37 5.20
N SER A 40 -14.62 4.38 4.46
CA SER A 40 -15.43 3.31 3.86
C SER A 40 -15.61 2.15 4.85
N PHE A 41 -16.34 2.40 5.95
CA PHE A 41 -16.50 1.43 7.05
C PHE A 41 -17.30 0.20 6.62
N ASP A 42 -18.36 0.36 5.83
CA ASP A 42 -19.18 -0.78 5.34
C ASP A 42 -18.35 -1.70 4.45
N ALA A 43 -17.59 -1.14 3.50
CA ALA A 43 -16.70 -1.92 2.64
C ALA A 43 -15.54 -2.57 3.44
N LEU A 44 -15.08 -1.96 4.55
CA LEU A 44 -14.11 -2.57 5.44
C LEU A 44 -14.70 -3.77 6.18
N GLU A 45 -15.95 -3.66 6.59
CA GLU A 45 -16.70 -4.73 7.26
C GLU A 45 -16.95 -5.90 6.29
N GLU A 46 -17.28 -5.63 5.03
CA GLU A 46 -17.38 -6.68 3.99
C GLU A 46 -16.04 -7.41 3.82
N THR A 47 -14.94 -6.66 3.74
CA THR A 47 -13.60 -7.25 3.66
C THR A 47 -13.28 -8.11 4.89
N ARG A 48 -13.66 -7.66 6.11
CA ARG A 48 -13.53 -8.46 7.33
C ARG A 48 -14.25 -9.79 7.23
N GLN A 49 -15.54 -9.76 6.83
CA GLN A 49 -16.37 -10.96 6.70
C GLN A 49 -15.80 -11.98 5.70
N GLU A 50 -15.16 -11.52 4.63
CA GLU A 50 -14.49 -12.41 3.69
C GLU A 50 -13.22 -13.02 4.27
N ILE A 51 -12.41 -12.22 4.96
CA ILE A 51 -11.19 -12.73 5.62
C ILE A 51 -11.53 -13.74 6.72
N GLU A 52 -12.60 -13.52 7.49
CA GLU A 52 -13.01 -14.43 8.56
C GLU A 52 -13.43 -15.83 8.06
N LYS A 53 -13.68 -16.00 6.77
CA LYS A 53 -13.92 -17.33 6.15
C LYS A 53 -12.63 -18.11 5.91
N ILE A 54 -11.46 -17.47 5.88
CA ILE A 54 -10.18 -18.06 5.49
C ILE A 54 -9.05 -17.81 6.49
N GLY A 55 -9.24 -16.90 7.45
CA GLY A 55 -8.22 -16.48 8.40
C GLY A 55 -8.78 -15.60 9.51
N THR A 56 -7.93 -14.74 10.06
CA THR A 56 -8.31 -13.83 11.16
C THR A 56 -7.88 -12.40 10.86
N CYS A 57 -8.65 -11.43 11.38
CA CYS A 57 -8.31 -10.03 11.23
C CYS A 57 -8.80 -9.17 12.40
N THR A 58 -8.27 -7.96 12.48
CA THR A 58 -8.69 -6.92 13.42
C THR A 58 -8.89 -5.61 12.67
N LEU A 59 -10.01 -4.94 12.88
CA LEU A 59 -10.28 -3.63 12.32
C LEU A 59 -9.53 -2.55 13.10
N VAL A 60 -8.78 -1.71 12.39
CA VAL A 60 -8.08 -0.53 12.91
C VAL A 60 -8.40 0.70 12.05
N PRO A 61 -9.68 1.12 12.02
CA PRO A 61 -10.11 2.23 11.19
C PRO A 61 -9.52 3.56 11.66
N GLY A 62 -9.35 4.47 10.71
CA GLY A 62 -8.91 5.84 10.95
C GLY A 62 -8.07 6.40 9.83
N ASP A 63 -7.97 7.72 9.79
CA ASP A 63 -7.18 8.44 8.81
C ASP A 63 -5.68 8.36 9.14
N ILE A 64 -4.93 7.63 8.35
CA ILE A 64 -3.48 7.45 8.50
C ILE A 64 -2.66 8.67 8.05
N GLY A 65 -3.27 9.64 7.37
CA GLY A 65 -2.68 10.96 7.14
C GLY A 65 -2.55 11.79 8.42
N ASN A 66 -3.21 11.38 9.52
CA ASN A 66 -3.12 12.01 10.82
C ASN A 66 -2.19 11.22 11.77
N PRO A 67 -1.08 11.80 12.23
CA PRO A 67 -0.11 11.10 13.08
C PRO A 67 -0.67 10.67 14.44
N ASN A 68 -1.68 11.36 14.97
CA ASN A 68 -2.35 10.96 16.22
C ASN A 68 -3.19 9.70 16.03
N THR A 69 -3.84 9.58 14.88
CA THR A 69 -4.60 8.39 14.50
C THR A 69 -3.66 7.20 14.31
N VAL A 70 -2.55 7.38 13.62
CA VAL A 70 -1.54 6.31 13.46
C VAL A 70 -1.03 5.83 14.82
N ARG A 71 -0.75 6.73 15.77
CA ARG A 71 -0.35 6.32 17.13
C ARG A 71 -1.41 5.45 17.82
N LYS A 72 -2.70 5.79 17.68
CA LYS A 72 -3.81 4.97 18.24
C LYS A 72 -3.91 3.61 17.57
N ILE A 73 -3.78 3.56 16.23
CA ILE A 73 -3.78 2.31 15.48
C ILE A 73 -2.64 1.40 15.95
N PHE A 74 -1.41 1.89 16.00
CA PHE A 74 -0.27 1.08 16.44
C PHE A 74 -0.32 0.70 17.92
N HIS A 75 -0.96 1.51 18.76
CA HIS A 75 -1.26 1.11 20.14
C HIS A 75 -2.26 -0.07 20.18
N THR A 76 -3.22 -0.13 19.27
CA THR A 76 -4.14 -1.27 19.16
C THR A 76 -3.41 -2.50 18.61
N ILE A 77 -2.57 -2.36 17.60
CA ILE A 77 -1.74 -3.44 17.06
C ILE A 77 -0.85 -4.05 18.14
N ALA A 78 -0.19 -3.21 18.95
CA ALA A 78 0.69 -3.63 20.04
C ALA A 78 -0.01 -4.41 21.18
N LYS A 79 -1.35 -4.38 21.26
CA LYS A 79 -2.12 -5.23 22.18
C LYS A 79 -2.33 -6.65 21.65
N THR A 80 -2.14 -6.86 20.35
CA THR A 80 -2.39 -8.13 19.67
C THR A 80 -1.10 -8.86 19.33
N CYS A 81 -0.04 -8.13 18.99
CA CYS A 81 1.26 -8.70 18.64
C CYS A 81 2.41 -7.80 19.05
N ASP A 82 3.59 -8.40 19.26
CA ASP A 82 4.79 -7.67 19.65
C ASP A 82 5.39 -6.89 18.46
N HIS A 83 5.18 -7.36 17.22
CA HIS A 83 5.65 -6.73 16.00
C HIS A 83 4.76 -7.11 14.80
N LEU A 84 4.91 -6.38 13.72
CA LEU A 84 4.36 -6.76 12.41
C LEU A 84 5.43 -7.50 11.60
N ASP A 85 5.08 -8.64 11.00
CA ASP A 85 5.92 -9.29 10.00
C ASP A 85 5.91 -8.51 8.68
N VAL A 86 4.74 -7.91 8.35
CA VAL A 86 4.55 -7.18 7.10
C VAL A 86 3.78 -5.88 7.34
N LEU A 87 4.32 -4.77 6.82
CA LEU A 87 3.60 -3.51 6.66
C LEU A 87 3.40 -3.25 5.16
N VAL A 88 2.14 -3.11 4.71
CA VAL A 88 1.81 -2.68 3.35
C VAL A 88 1.18 -1.29 3.39
N ASN A 89 1.93 -0.30 2.95
CA ASN A 89 1.46 1.07 2.77
C ASN A 89 0.79 1.19 1.40
N ASN A 90 -0.54 1.00 1.36
CA ASN A 90 -1.32 1.02 0.13
C ASN A 90 -2.26 2.23 0.04
N ALA A 91 -2.76 2.74 1.15
CA ALA A 91 -3.73 3.84 1.11
C ALA A 91 -3.20 5.04 0.31
N GLY A 92 -4.08 5.61 -0.49
CA GLY A 92 -3.78 6.79 -1.29
C GLY A 92 -5.02 7.32 -1.99
N ILE A 93 -4.93 8.56 -2.43
CA ILE A 93 -5.93 9.28 -3.21
C ILE A 93 -5.27 9.91 -4.42
N SER A 94 -6.02 10.11 -5.51
CA SER A 94 -5.62 10.94 -6.63
C SER A 94 -6.31 12.30 -6.56
N HIS A 95 -5.74 13.28 -7.24
CA HIS A 95 -6.36 14.55 -7.57
C HIS A 95 -6.03 14.84 -9.03
N ILE A 96 -7.07 15.04 -9.84
CA ILE A 96 -6.96 15.32 -11.27
C ILE A 96 -7.32 16.77 -11.51
N GLY A 97 -6.38 17.52 -12.07
CA GLY A 97 -6.55 18.94 -12.38
C GLY A 97 -5.21 19.60 -12.72
N LEU A 98 -5.26 20.75 -13.39
CA LEU A 98 -4.05 21.52 -13.65
C LEU A 98 -3.44 22.05 -12.34
N LEU A 99 -2.13 22.09 -12.25
CA LEU A 99 -1.44 22.57 -11.06
C LEU A 99 -1.84 23.99 -10.68
N MET A 100 -2.07 24.84 -11.67
CA MET A 100 -2.46 26.26 -11.44
C MET A 100 -3.85 26.43 -10.82
N ASP A 101 -4.72 25.41 -10.92
CA ASP A 101 -6.09 25.43 -10.39
C ASP A 101 -6.21 24.66 -9.06
N MET A 102 -5.11 24.01 -8.61
CA MET A 102 -5.08 23.23 -7.37
C MET A 102 -5.01 24.17 -6.15
N THR A 103 -5.82 23.88 -5.13
CA THR A 103 -5.72 24.59 -3.86
C THR A 103 -4.62 24.04 -2.97
N ASP A 104 -4.16 24.83 -1.99
CA ASP A 104 -3.18 24.38 -0.99
C ASP A 104 -3.75 23.20 -0.17
N GLU A 105 -5.05 23.20 0.10
CA GLU A 105 -5.75 22.14 0.83
C GLU A 105 -5.78 20.82 0.04
N ASP A 106 -5.95 20.87 -1.29
CA ASP A 106 -5.91 19.69 -2.15
C ASP A 106 -4.49 19.09 -2.17
N TRP A 107 -3.49 19.96 -2.31
CA TRP A 107 -2.09 19.56 -2.23
C TRP A 107 -1.76 18.87 -0.90
N ASP A 108 -2.07 19.53 0.22
CA ASP A 108 -1.82 19.01 1.56
C ASP A 108 -2.53 17.69 1.81
N LYS A 109 -3.77 17.55 1.34
CA LYS A 109 -4.55 16.34 1.45
C LYS A 109 -3.93 15.17 0.69
N VAL A 110 -3.46 15.41 -0.55
CA VAL A 110 -2.77 14.37 -1.34
C VAL A 110 -1.47 13.97 -0.66
N LEU A 111 -0.63 14.92 -0.26
CA LEU A 111 0.65 14.63 0.41
C LEU A 111 0.44 13.93 1.75
N SER A 112 -0.52 14.38 2.55
CA SER A 112 -0.79 13.76 3.85
C SER A 112 -1.26 12.32 3.71
N SER A 113 -2.17 12.05 2.74
CA SER A 113 -2.70 10.71 2.50
C SER A 113 -1.70 9.76 1.85
N ASN A 114 -0.88 10.23 0.90
CA ASN A 114 -0.07 9.36 0.05
C ASN A 114 1.39 9.23 0.53
N LEU A 115 1.95 10.25 1.16
CA LEU A 115 3.37 10.30 1.55
C LEU A 115 3.56 10.38 3.06
N SER A 116 2.93 11.35 3.73
CA SER A 116 3.10 11.50 5.18
C SER A 116 2.58 10.29 5.94
N SER A 117 1.50 9.66 5.46
CA SER A 117 0.95 8.41 6.01
C SER A 117 1.97 7.28 5.99
N VAL A 118 2.70 7.11 4.87
CA VAL A 118 3.77 6.09 4.73
C VAL A 118 4.86 6.34 5.75
N PHE A 119 5.31 7.59 5.89
CA PHE A 119 6.29 7.96 6.91
C PHE A 119 5.79 7.64 8.32
N TYR A 120 4.54 8.00 8.67
CA TYR A 120 3.99 7.75 10.00
C TYR A 120 3.89 6.25 10.32
N CYS A 121 3.40 5.45 9.37
CA CYS A 121 3.29 4.00 9.53
C CYS A 121 4.66 3.32 9.62
N CYS A 122 5.60 3.66 8.75
CA CYS A 122 6.97 3.13 8.82
C CYS A 122 7.65 3.48 10.16
N ARG A 123 7.57 4.76 10.58
CA ARG A 123 8.15 5.21 11.85
C ARG A 123 7.59 4.44 13.06
N ALA A 124 6.31 4.03 13.01
CA ALA A 124 5.69 3.29 14.10
C ALA A 124 6.01 1.78 14.04
N ALA A 125 6.15 1.20 12.84
CA ALA A 125 6.40 -0.23 12.65
C ALA A 125 7.87 -0.62 12.83
N ILE A 126 8.81 0.24 12.45
CA ILE A 126 10.25 -0.08 12.42
C ILE A 126 10.82 -0.45 13.80
N PRO A 127 10.57 0.29 14.91
CA PRO A 127 11.17 -0.07 16.20
C PRO A 127 10.81 -1.47 16.70
N PRO A 128 9.55 -1.95 16.67
CA PRO A 128 9.22 -3.34 17.01
C PRO A 128 9.86 -4.36 16.05
N MET A 129 9.90 -4.10 14.73
CA MET A 129 10.57 -4.96 13.75
C MET A 129 12.06 -5.09 14.06
N LEU A 130 12.74 -3.98 14.41
CA LEU A 130 14.16 -3.98 14.81
C LEU A 130 14.38 -4.81 16.08
N SER A 131 13.53 -4.68 17.08
CA SER A 131 13.59 -5.44 18.33
C SER A 131 13.41 -6.93 18.10
N HIS A 132 12.54 -7.32 17.15
CA HIS A 132 12.31 -8.71 16.79
C HIS A 132 13.40 -9.26 15.85
N GLY A 133 14.09 -8.39 15.10
CA GLY A 133 15.14 -8.76 14.14
C GLY A 133 14.61 -9.22 12.78
N SER A 134 13.34 -8.96 12.47
CA SER A 134 12.74 -9.24 11.15
C SER A 134 11.54 -8.34 10.89
N GLY A 135 11.21 -8.20 9.61
CA GLY A 135 10.04 -7.45 9.12
C GLY A 135 10.14 -7.21 7.62
N ARG A 136 9.05 -6.79 7.00
CA ARG A 136 9.03 -6.40 5.58
C ARG A 136 8.12 -5.19 5.39
N ILE A 137 8.56 -4.25 4.57
CA ILE A 137 7.78 -3.05 4.25
C ILE A 137 7.60 -3.00 2.74
N ILE A 138 6.34 -2.98 2.29
CA ILE A 138 5.96 -2.83 0.90
C ILE A 138 5.16 -1.55 0.75
N ASN A 139 5.62 -0.67 -0.13
CA ASN A 139 4.96 0.59 -0.43
C ASN A 139 4.30 0.52 -1.81
N ILE A 140 2.98 0.74 -1.89
CA ILE A 140 2.28 0.83 -3.17
C ILE A 140 2.46 2.22 -3.74
N SER A 141 3.29 2.31 -4.77
CA SER A 141 3.56 3.51 -5.54
C SER A 141 2.76 3.52 -6.85
N SER A 142 3.18 4.27 -7.81
CA SER A 142 2.56 4.41 -9.12
C SER A 142 3.63 4.60 -10.18
N MET A 143 3.36 4.20 -11.41
CA MET A 143 4.14 4.58 -12.58
C MET A 143 4.28 6.11 -12.70
N TRP A 144 3.27 6.86 -12.25
CA TRP A 144 3.32 8.32 -12.21
C TRP A 144 4.27 8.89 -11.15
N GLY A 145 4.71 8.08 -10.20
CA GLY A 145 5.83 8.42 -9.31
C GLY A 145 7.20 8.24 -9.96
N VAL A 146 7.26 7.54 -11.09
CA VAL A 146 8.50 7.34 -11.88
C VAL A 146 8.60 8.39 -12.98
N ASN A 147 7.54 8.59 -13.78
CA ASN A 147 7.57 9.45 -14.98
C ASN A 147 6.76 10.75 -14.83
N GLY A 148 5.93 10.88 -13.79
CA GLY A 148 4.98 11.97 -13.69
C GLY A 148 3.82 11.85 -14.68
N ALA A 149 2.69 12.53 -14.37
CA ALA A 149 1.53 12.62 -15.25
C ALA A 149 1.01 14.03 -15.34
N SER A 150 0.57 14.43 -16.53
CA SER A 150 -0.16 15.68 -16.71
C SER A 150 -1.46 15.65 -15.91
N CYS A 151 -1.86 16.77 -15.33
CA CYS A 151 -3.02 16.93 -14.46
C CYS A 151 -2.99 16.11 -13.15
N GLU A 152 -1.88 15.47 -12.81
CA GLU A 152 -1.70 14.71 -11.56
C GLU A 152 -0.41 15.10 -10.82
N ALA A 153 -0.05 16.38 -10.81
CA ALA A 153 1.23 16.85 -10.27
C ALA A 153 1.44 16.48 -8.80
N ALA A 154 0.45 16.73 -7.92
CA ALA A 154 0.56 16.38 -6.49
C ALA A 154 0.61 14.87 -6.27
N TYR A 155 -0.19 14.09 -7.02
CA TYR A 155 -0.16 12.64 -6.97
C TYR A 155 1.22 12.11 -7.38
N SER A 156 1.73 12.56 -8.52
CA SER A 156 3.07 12.20 -9.03
C SER A 156 4.16 12.53 -8.03
N ALA A 157 4.16 13.76 -7.48
CA ALA A 157 5.11 14.19 -6.46
C ALA A 157 5.04 13.31 -5.20
N SER A 158 3.83 12.99 -4.73
CA SER A 158 3.63 12.13 -3.56
C SER A 158 4.19 10.73 -3.78
N LYS A 159 3.94 10.12 -4.95
CA LYS A 159 4.39 8.76 -5.29
C LYS A 159 5.89 8.70 -5.60
N ALA A 160 6.48 9.77 -6.17
CA ALA A 160 7.93 9.92 -6.29
C ALA A 160 8.58 10.02 -4.89
N GLY A 161 7.99 10.78 -3.97
CA GLY A 161 8.42 10.85 -2.57
C GLY A 161 8.41 9.50 -1.86
N VAL A 162 7.40 8.66 -2.11
CA VAL A 162 7.35 7.27 -1.61
C VAL A 162 8.53 6.45 -2.13
N GLY A 163 8.91 6.62 -3.40
CA GLY A 163 10.08 5.99 -3.98
C GLY A 163 11.38 6.39 -3.25
N GLY A 164 11.58 7.69 -3.05
CA GLY A 164 12.75 8.22 -2.32
C GLY A 164 12.80 7.71 -0.87
N LEU A 165 11.65 7.71 -0.17
CA LEU A 165 11.56 7.18 1.19
C LEU A 165 11.86 5.68 1.24
N THR A 166 11.37 4.90 0.27
CA THR A 166 11.66 3.46 0.14
C THR A 166 13.17 3.20 0.04
N GLN A 167 13.85 3.93 -0.82
CA GLN A 167 15.30 3.79 -1.02
C GLN A 167 16.13 4.20 0.19
N ALA A 168 15.71 5.27 0.89
CA ALA A 168 16.37 5.72 2.11
C ALA A 168 16.23 4.69 3.24
N LEU A 169 15.00 4.25 3.54
CA LEU A 169 14.72 3.25 4.57
C LEU A 169 15.40 1.91 4.29
N ALA A 170 15.46 1.49 3.02
CA ALA A 170 16.16 0.27 2.64
C ALA A 170 17.64 0.31 3.04
N LYS A 171 18.31 1.45 2.87
CA LYS A 171 19.73 1.63 3.28
C LYS A 171 19.89 1.63 4.80
N GLU A 172 18.96 2.26 5.52
CA GLU A 172 18.98 2.30 6.99
C GLU A 172 18.77 0.91 7.61
N LEU A 173 17.89 0.10 7.00
CA LEU A 173 17.40 -1.16 7.57
C LEU A 173 18.06 -2.42 7.00
N ALA A 174 18.91 -2.31 5.97
CA ALA A 174 19.51 -3.44 5.29
C ALA A 174 20.24 -4.42 6.24
N ARG A 175 21.01 -3.88 7.21
CA ARG A 175 21.74 -4.69 8.20
C ARG A 175 20.82 -5.40 9.20
N SER A 176 19.60 -4.90 9.36
CA SER A 176 18.60 -5.43 10.29
C SER A 176 17.68 -6.47 9.64
N LYS A 177 17.94 -6.84 8.38
CA LYS A 177 17.14 -7.81 7.60
C LYS A 177 15.66 -7.40 7.46
N ILE A 178 15.40 -6.09 7.35
CA ILE A 178 14.08 -5.52 7.12
C ILE A 178 14.09 -4.90 5.72
N PRO A 179 13.81 -5.68 4.66
CA PRO A 179 13.74 -5.14 3.31
C PRO A 179 12.54 -4.19 3.13
N VAL A 180 12.81 -3.11 2.41
CA VAL A 180 11.82 -2.09 2.05
C VAL A 180 11.80 -1.94 0.55
N ASN A 181 10.66 -2.24 -0.10
CA ASN A 181 10.51 -2.13 -1.54
C ASN A 181 9.22 -1.40 -1.90
N ALA A 182 9.16 -0.83 -3.09
CA ALA A 182 7.96 -0.22 -3.65
C ALA A 182 7.51 -0.97 -4.91
N LEU A 183 6.20 -1.11 -5.06
CA LEU A 183 5.55 -1.56 -6.29
C LEU A 183 4.91 -0.35 -6.97
N ALA A 184 5.47 0.09 -8.10
CA ALA A 184 4.96 1.19 -8.90
C ALA A 184 3.92 0.64 -9.89
N CYS A 185 2.65 0.70 -9.49
CA CYS A 185 1.54 0.16 -10.27
C CYS A 185 1.21 1.08 -11.47
N GLY A 186 0.89 0.47 -12.58
CA GLY A 186 0.27 1.10 -13.73
C GLY A 186 -1.24 1.25 -13.53
N VAL A 187 -2.02 1.05 -14.61
CA VAL A 187 -3.47 1.15 -14.57
C VAL A 187 -4.07 -0.16 -14.04
N ILE A 188 -4.69 -0.07 -12.86
CA ILE A 188 -5.33 -1.22 -12.20
C ILE A 188 -6.85 -1.03 -12.23
N ASP A 189 -7.60 -2.09 -12.51
CA ASP A 189 -9.06 -2.09 -12.54
C ASP A 189 -9.65 -1.95 -11.13
N THR A 190 -9.80 -0.72 -10.69
CA THR A 190 -10.31 -0.36 -9.36
C THR A 190 -11.34 0.77 -9.45
N GLU A 191 -11.96 1.05 -8.31
CA GLU A 191 -12.88 2.20 -8.19
C GLU A 191 -12.23 3.56 -8.49
N MET A 192 -10.91 3.67 -8.40
CA MET A 192 -10.18 4.90 -8.74
C MET A 192 -10.35 5.26 -10.22
N ASN A 193 -10.62 4.29 -11.08
CA ASN A 193 -10.83 4.44 -12.53
C ASN A 193 -12.31 4.34 -12.95
N LYS A 194 -13.26 4.33 -11.99
CA LYS A 194 -14.72 4.24 -12.31
C LYS A 194 -15.29 5.46 -13.02
N GLN A 195 -14.62 6.61 -12.97
CA GLN A 195 -15.04 7.81 -13.69
C GLN A 195 -14.86 7.69 -15.21
N LEU A 196 -14.03 6.76 -15.68
CA LEU A 196 -13.81 6.52 -17.11
C LEU A 196 -15.02 5.78 -17.69
N ASN A 197 -15.59 6.32 -18.77
CA ASN A 197 -16.60 5.61 -19.55
C ASN A 197 -15.98 4.45 -20.36
N GLU A 198 -16.81 3.63 -21.00
CA GLU A 198 -16.33 2.45 -21.75
C GLU A 198 -15.36 2.79 -22.88
N ALA A 199 -15.59 3.89 -23.61
CA ALA A 199 -14.72 4.32 -24.70
C ALA A 199 -13.36 4.80 -24.18
N GLU A 200 -13.35 5.61 -23.11
CA GLU A 200 -12.13 6.07 -22.46
C GLU A 200 -11.32 4.89 -21.86
N ARG A 201 -12.02 3.91 -21.30
CA ARG A 201 -11.37 2.67 -20.80
C ARG A 201 -10.74 1.86 -21.92
N ALA A 202 -11.44 1.71 -23.05
CA ALA A 202 -10.92 0.99 -24.21
C ALA A 202 -9.69 1.70 -24.79
N GLU A 203 -9.76 3.01 -24.99
CA GLU A 203 -8.65 3.83 -25.46
C GLU A 203 -7.42 3.73 -24.52
N LEU A 204 -7.66 3.83 -23.19
CA LEU A 204 -6.57 3.70 -22.22
C LEU A 204 -5.98 2.28 -22.23
N ALA A 205 -6.80 1.25 -22.40
CA ALA A 205 -6.32 -0.13 -22.50
C ALA A 205 -5.47 -0.36 -23.77
N GLU A 206 -5.83 0.23 -24.91
CA GLU A 206 -5.04 0.19 -26.14
C GLU A 206 -3.67 0.86 -25.99
N ASN A 207 -3.57 1.90 -25.15
CA ASN A 207 -2.29 2.58 -24.88
C ASN A 207 -1.36 1.76 -23.96
N ILE A 208 -1.88 0.71 -23.30
CA ILE A 208 -1.06 -0.21 -22.49
C ILE A 208 -0.56 -1.31 -23.43
N PRO A 209 0.74 -1.56 -23.57
CA PRO A 209 1.26 -2.64 -24.44
C PRO A 209 0.67 -4.03 -24.14
N ALA A 210 0.35 -4.31 -22.88
CA ALA A 210 -0.36 -5.54 -22.49
C ALA A 210 -1.85 -5.58 -22.92
N GLY A 211 -2.39 -4.51 -23.49
CA GLY A 211 -3.75 -4.42 -24.06
C GLY A 211 -4.88 -4.41 -23.02
N ARG A 212 -4.60 -4.24 -21.74
CA ARG A 212 -5.61 -4.30 -20.67
C ARG A 212 -5.14 -3.64 -19.38
N PHE A 213 -6.07 -3.33 -18.51
CA PHE A 213 -5.79 -3.04 -17.11
C PHE A 213 -5.35 -4.31 -16.37
N ALA A 214 -4.47 -4.17 -15.39
CA ALA A 214 -4.21 -5.25 -14.46
C ALA A 214 -5.33 -5.33 -13.40
N THR A 215 -5.50 -6.51 -12.79
CA THR A 215 -6.45 -6.68 -11.70
C THR A 215 -5.82 -6.41 -10.34
N PRO A 216 -6.61 -6.08 -9.30
CA PRO A 216 -6.12 -5.99 -7.93
C PRO A 216 -5.45 -7.27 -7.43
N GLU A 217 -5.93 -8.44 -7.88
CA GLU A 217 -5.40 -9.76 -7.53
C GLU A 217 -4.00 -9.98 -8.12
N GLU A 218 -3.74 -9.50 -9.34
CA GLU A 218 -2.40 -9.55 -9.94
C GLU A 218 -1.41 -8.68 -9.14
N VAL A 219 -1.84 -7.52 -8.65
CA VAL A 219 -1.03 -6.67 -7.76
C VAL A 219 -0.78 -7.39 -6.43
N ALA A 220 -1.80 -8.01 -5.84
CA ALA A 220 -1.68 -8.75 -4.59
C ALA A 220 -0.71 -9.94 -4.71
N GLU A 221 -0.74 -10.66 -5.83
CA GLU A 221 0.20 -11.73 -6.11
C GLU A 221 1.65 -11.21 -6.24
N MET A 222 1.84 -10.05 -6.89
CA MET A 222 3.16 -9.44 -6.99
C MET A 222 3.67 -8.96 -5.61
N VAL A 223 2.81 -8.39 -4.78
CA VAL A 223 3.14 -8.03 -3.40
C VAL A 223 3.55 -9.27 -2.60
N TRP A 224 2.82 -10.38 -2.75
CA TRP A 224 3.18 -11.64 -2.11
C TRP A 224 4.56 -12.15 -2.55
N LYS A 225 4.89 -12.08 -3.84
CA LYS A 225 6.22 -12.43 -4.35
C LYS A 225 7.33 -11.56 -3.75
N LEU A 226 7.07 -10.26 -3.57
CA LEU A 226 8.02 -9.36 -2.92
C LEU A 226 8.20 -9.67 -1.43
N ILE A 227 7.13 -10.07 -0.74
CA ILE A 227 7.20 -10.52 0.66
C ILE A 227 8.03 -11.80 0.78
N CYS A 228 7.91 -12.73 -0.16
CA CYS A 228 8.68 -13.98 -0.19
C CYS A 228 10.09 -13.86 -0.76
N ALA A 229 10.44 -12.72 -1.35
CA ALA A 229 11.75 -12.51 -1.97
C ALA A 229 12.89 -12.57 -0.94
N PRO A 230 14.11 -12.95 -1.35
CA PRO A 230 15.28 -12.88 -0.49
C PRO A 230 15.49 -11.48 0.10
N GLU A 231 16.00 -11.41 1.34
CA GLU A 231 16.24 -10.15 2.05
C GLU A 231 17.22 -9.21 1.30
N TYR A 232 18.00 -9.75 0.39
CA TYR A 232 18.92 -8.97 -0.47
C TYR A 232 18.19 -8.09 -1.47
N LEU A 233 16.91 -8.39 -1.78
CA LEU A 233 16.04 -7.53 -2.58
C LEU A 233 15.47 -6.42 -1.69
N THR A 234 16.14 -5.27 -1.66
CA THR A 234 15.73 -4.10 -0.90
C THR A 234 16.03 -2.80 -1.66
N GLY A 235 15.25 -1.75 -1.40
CA GLY A 235 15.39 -0.44 -2.02
C GLY A 235 14.92 -0.37 -3.48
N GLN A 236 14.18 -1.40 -3.95
CA GLN A 236 13.73 -1.45 -5.32
C GLN A 236 12.38 -0.73 -5.50
N ILE A 237 12.25 -0.04 -6.62
CA ILE A 237 10.98 0.49 -7.14
C ILE A 237 10.68 -0.36 -8.36
N ILE A 238 9.77 -1.32 -8.23
CA ILE A 238 9.45 -2.27 -9.27
C ILE A 238 8.22 -1.78 -10.01
N THR A 239 8.35 -1.52 -11.30
CA THR A 239 7.23 -1.10 -12.16
C THR A 239 6.39 -2.32 -12.53
N PHE A 240 5.08 -2.18 -12.39
CA PHE A 240 4.08 -3.20 -12.71
C PHE A 240 2.95 -2.54 -13.52
N ASP A 241 3.17 -2.32 -14.81
CA ASP A 241 2.37 -1.42 -15.65
C ASP A 241 2.02 -1.98 -17.04
N GLY A 242 2.31 -3.25 -17.31
CA GLY A 242 2.03 -3.87 -18.61
C GLY A 242 2.89 -3.34 -19.76
N GLY A 243 4.03 -2.70 -19.43
CA GLY A 243 4.96 -2.11 -20.40
C GLY A 243 4.58 -0.68 -20.82
N TYR A 244 3.79 0.02 -19.99
CA TYR A 244 3.31 1.39 -20.30
C TYR A 244 4.44 2.43 -20.30
N LEU A 245 5.47 2.30 -19.44
CA LEU A 245 6.65 3.17 -19.37
C LEU A 245 7.84 2.60 -20.12
#